data_60e82af7098249b64b88b7eed738868c
#
_entry.id   60e82af7098249b64b88b7eed738868c
#
_cell.length_a   1.000
_cell.length_b   1.000
_cell.length_c   1.000
_cell.angle_alpha   90.00
_cell.angle_beta   90.00
_cell.angle_gamma   90.00
#
_symmetry.space_group_name_H-M   'P 1'
#
loop_
_entity.id
_entity.type
_entity.pdbx_description
1 polymer ?
#
loop_
_entity_poly.entity_id
_entity_poly.type
_entity_poly.pdbx_seq_one_letter_code
_entity_poly.pdbx_strand_id
1 'polypeptide(L)'
;MVVSIELTDKIDYTKKPLTLAEQVARLKQRGLVFDDESEATAYLFNISYYRLRAYTYPFQENGEDSEHTFTRKDIHFKDIIDLYCFDRRLRSLIFNTIEKIEVAVRTKIVQVYAESTGDSHWFNDESLYRFGYDDLMDRIDADVNRSNEDFIKHYNSKYDNPSMPPSWMALEVVSFATLSRLFQSLRLDSRKEYITEQFGLKKVAILENWLHSISNLRNCCAHHSRVWNRRFMVSVILPYNTLYPFMDRTTIGQIRTNKLFAV
;
A
#
# COMPACT_ATOMS: atom_id res chain seq x y z
N MET A 1 34.32 14.21 3.36
CA MET A 1 33.82 15.30 2.52
C MET A 1 32.31 15.34 2.73
N VAL A 2 31.83 16.28 3.57
CA VAL A 2 30.40 16.45 3.87
C VAL A 2 29.80 17.20 2.70
N VAL A 3 28.94 16.57 1.91
CA VAL A 3 28.17 17.22 0.86
C VAL A 3 27.11 18.08 1.55
N SER A 4 27.35 19.38 1.59
CA SER A 4 26.35 20.37 2.02
C SER A 4 25.19 20.30 1.01
N ILE A 5 24.03 19.85 1.43
CA ILE A 5 22.78 20.01 0.68
C ILE A 5 22.46 21.50 0.77
N GLU A 6 22.70 22.25 -0.29
CA GLU A 6 22.16 23.60 -0.43
C GLU A 6 20.64 23.51 -0.36
N LEU A 7 20.08 24.05 0.72
CA LEU A 7 18.64 24.29 0.83
C LEU A 7 18.32 25.37 -0.20
N THR A 8 17.78 24.98 -1.34
CA THR A 8 17.21 25.93 -2.29
C THR A 8 16.10 26.71 -1.57
N ASP A 9 16.20 28.03 -1.58
CA ASP A 9 15.18 28.90 -0.99
C ASP A 9 13.81 28.55 -1.56
N LYS A 10 12.86 28.32 -0.66
CA LYS A 10 11.49 28.02 -1.06
C LYS A 10 10.87 29.27 -1.69
N ILE A 11 10.24 29.07 -2.84
CA ILE A 11 9.53 30.14 -3.55
C ILE A 11 8.03 30.08 -3.24
N ASP A 12 7.36 31.23 -3.34
CA ASP A 12 5.91 31.32 -3.16
C ASP A 12 5.14 30.54 -4.23
N TYR A 13 4.07 29.89 -3.84
CA TYR A 13 3.19 29.19 -4.76
C TYR A 13 2.20 30.17 -5.41
N THR A 14 2.42 30.49 -6.68
CA THR A 14 1.65 31.50 -7.43
C THR A 14 0.68 30.94 -8.48
N LYS A 15 0.62 29.60 -8.62
CA LYS A 15 -0.21 28.97 -9.66
C LYS A 15 -1.70 29.12 -9.34
N LYS A 16 -2.46 29.68 -10.29
CA LYS A 16 -3.91 29.83 -10.19
C LYS A 16 -4.65 28.56 -10.65
N PRO A 17 -5.89 28.32 -10.17
CA PRO A 17 -6.72 27.24 -10.69
C PRO A 17 -7.04 27.48 -12.17
N LEU A 18 -7.13 26.38 -12.94
CA LEU A 18 -7.51 26.40 -14.34
C LEU A 18 -8.94 25.90 -14.51
N THR A 19 -9.71 26.55 -15.36
CA THR A 19 -10.99 26.02 -15.86
C THR A 19 -10.76 24.74 -16.67
N LEU A 20 -11.80 23.95 -16.90
CA LEU A 20 -11.70 22.74 -17.73
C LEU A 20 -11.22 23.05 -19.16
N ALA A 21 -11.72 24.13 -19.74
CA ALA A 21 -11.28 24.59 -21.07
C ALA A 21 -9.78 24.94 -21.11
N GLU A 22 -9.28 25.63 -20.08
CA GLU A 22 -7.85 25.95 -19.95
C GLU A 22 -6.99 24.69 -19.71
N GLN A 23 -7.52 23.68 -18.99
CA GLN A 23 -6.84 22.39 -18.81
C GLN A 23 -6.69 21.65 -20.15
N VAL A 24 -7.75 21.58 -20.96
CA VAL A 24 -7.73 21.01 -22.30
C VAL A 24 -6.74 21.78 -23.20
N ALA A 25 -6.85 23.11 -23.23
CA ALA A 25 -5.95 23.97 -24.02
C ALA A 25 -4.47 23.75 -23.64
N ARG A 26 -4.18 23.64 -22.34
CA ARG A 26 -2.82 23.36 -21.85
C ARG A 26 -2.30 21.99 -22.27
N LEU A 27 -3.14 20.94 -22.24
CA LEU A 27 -2.74 19.62 -22.70
C LEU A 27 -2.47 19.59 -24.20
N LYS A 28 -3.28 20.30 -25.01
CA LYS A 28 -3.07 20.49 -26.45
C LYS A 28 -1.77 21.23 -26.73
N GLN A 29 -1.50 22.33 -26.02
CA GLN A 29 -0.26 23.10 -26.16
C GLN A 29 0.96 22.23 -25.91
N ARG A 30 0.86 21.24 -25.01
CA ARG A 30 1.89 20.26 -24.72
C ARG A 30 2.01 19.14 -25.75
N GLY A 31 1.14 19.08 -26.72
CA GLY A 31 1.18 18.12 -27.83
C GLY A 31 0.29 16.89 -27.67
N LEU A 32 -0.66 16.91 -26.70
CA LEU A 32 -1.65 15.83 -26.58
C LEU A 32 -2.75 16.00 -27.64
N VAL A 33 -3.09 14.94 -28.35
CA VAL A 33 -4.13 14.92 -29.37
C VAL A 33 -5.49 14.62 -28.74
N PHE A 34 -6.53 15.33 -29.19
CA PHE A 34 -7.90 15.14 -28.72
C PHE A 34 -8.79 14.78 -29.93
N ASP A 35 -9.44 13.63 -29.88
CA ASP A 35 -10.41 13.20 -30.87
C ASP A 35 -11.79 13.83 -30.59
N ASP A 36 -12.15 13.92 -29.30
CA ASP A 36 -13.37 14.57 -28.80
C ASP A 36 -13.07 15.36 -27.53
N GLU A 37 -13.16 16.69 -27.62
CA GLU A 37 -12.91 17.60 -26.49
C GLU A 37 -14.04 17.61 -25.47
N SER A 38 -15.28 17.33 -25.89
CA SER A 38 -16.43 17.25 -25.00
C SER A 38 -16.29 16.05 -24.06
N GLU A 39 -15.92 14.89 -24.63
CA GLU A 39 -15.63 13.68 -23.88
C GLU A 39 -14.45 13.92 -22.91
N ALA A 40 -13.37 14.51 -23.40
CA ALA A 40 -12.20 14.81 -22.59
C ALA A 40 -12.52 15.74 -21.42
N THR A 41 -13.36 16.76 -21.64
CA THR A 41 -13.84 17.66 -20.60
C THR A 41 -14.63 16.91 -19.53
N ALA A 42 -15.49 15.98 -19.93
CA ALA A 42 -16.24 15.13 -18.99
C ALA A 42 -15.30 14.24 -18.14
N TYR A 43 -14.26 13.66 -18.74
CA TYR A 43 -13.25 12.90 -17.98
C TYR A 43 -12.47 13.80 -17.01
N LEU A 44 -12.03 14.99 -17.45
CA LEU A 44 -11.29 15.92 -16.58
C LEU A 44 -12.13 16.40 -15.39
N PHE A 45 -13.43 16.58 -15.59
CA PHE A 45 -14.36 16.94 -14.51
C PHE A 45 -14.52 15.83 -13.47
N ASN A 46 -14.54 14.56 -13.88
CA ASN A 46 -14.77 13.41 -13.00
C ASN A 46 -13.47 12.81 -12.40
N ILE A 47 -12.34 12.86 -13.14
CA ILE A 47 -11.07 12.22 -12.70
C ILE A 47 -10.08 13.26 -12.18
N SER A 48 -10.17 14.49 -12.61
CA SER A 48 -9.28 15.64 -12.43
C SER A 48 -7.98 15.59 -13.25
N TYR A 49 -7.57 16.77 -13.71
CA TYR A 49 -6.29 16.99 -14.37
C TYR A 49 -5.11 16.51 -13.55
N TYR A 50 -5.09 16.80 -12.23
CA TYR A 50 -4.00 16.46 -11.35
C TYR A 50 -3.83 14.93 -11.21
N ARG A 51 -4.92 14.19 -11.13
CA ARG A 51 -4.87 12.72 -11.10
C ARG A 51 -4.36 12.13 -12.42
N LEU A 52 -4.85 12.64 -13.56
CA LEU A 52 -4.41 12.19 -14.89
C LEU A 52 -2.95 12.53 -15.16
N ARG A 53 -2.39 13.58 -14.54
CA ARG A 53 -0.98 13.90 -14.67
C ARG A 53 -0.05 12.73 -14.28
N ALA A 54 -0.43 11.89 -13.35
CA ALA A 54 0.35 10.71 -13.00
C ALA A 54 0.51 9.73 -14.17
N TYR A 55 -0.42 9.75 -15.13
CA TYR A 55 -0.41 8.88 -16.31
C TYR A 55 0.16 9.57 -17.54
N THR A 56 0.12 10.90 -17.61
CA THR A 56 0.78 11.65 -18.70
C THR A 56 2.28 11.79 -18.48
N TYR A 57 2.72 11.91 -17.23
CA TYR A 57 4.10 12.16 -16.83
C TYR A 57 5.15 11.25 -17.51
N PRO A 58 4.95 9.92 -17.65
CA PRO A 58 5.91 9.05 -18.32
C PRO A 58 6.10 9.31 -19.83
N PHE A 59 5.20 10.07 -20.45
CA PHE A 59 5.21 10.41 -21.87
C PHE A 59 5.62 11.86 -22.14
N GLN A 60 6.00 12.58 -21.09
CA GLN A 60 6.36 14.00 -21.14
C GLN A 60 7.85 14.20 -20.87
N GLU A 61 8.39 15.28 -21.35
CA GLU A 61 9.68 15.80 -20.90
C GLU A 61 9.54 16.30 -19.47
N ASN A 62 10.45 15.91 -18.59
CA ASN A 62 10.34 16.13 -17.15
C ASN A 62 11.68 16.63 -16.56
N GLY A 63 12.09 17.82 -16.94
CA GLY A 63 13.17 18.59 -16.31
C GLY A 63 12.61 19.68 -15.39
N GLU A 64 13.44 20.31 -14.57
CA GLU A 64 13.03 21.40 -13.68
C GLU A 64 12.42 22.57 -14.46
N ASP A 65 12.97 22.92 -15.63
CA ASP A 65 12.50 23.97 -16.52
C ASP A 65 11.66 23.47 -17.70
N SER A 66 11.19 22.19 -17.66
CA SER A 66 10.44 21.61 -18.75
C SER A 66 8.99 22.11 -18.79
N GLU A 67 8.49 22.44 -19.99
CA GLU A 67 7.08 22.74 -20.23
C GLU A 67 6.19 21.50 -20.18
N HIS A 68 6.77 20.31 -19.95
CA HIS A 68 6.08 19.02 -19.93
C HIS A 68 5.43 18.68 -21.28
N THR A 69 6.11 18.98 -22.39
CA THR A 69 5.70 18.58 -23.73
C THR A 69 5.71 17.07 -23.88
N PHE A 70 4.78 16.53 -24.66
CA PHE A 70 4.77 15.12 -24.96
C PHE A 70 5.92 14.75 -25.90
N THR A 71 6.65 13.69 -25.57
CA THR A 71 7.84 13.23 -26.32
C THR A 71 7.50 12.61 -27.67
N ARG A 72 6.22 12.24 -27.89
CA ARG A 72 5.69 11.70 -29.13
C ARG A 72 4.47 12.52 -29.55
N LYS A 73 4.30 12.67 -30.88
CA LYS A 73 3.22 13.48 -31.48
C LYS A 73 1.90 12.72 -31.68
N ASP A 74 1.90 11.42 -31.47
CA ASP A 74 0.80 10.50 -31.75
C ASP A 74 0.13 9.99 -30.46
N ILE A 75 0.26 10.69 -29.35
CA ILE A 75 -0.39 10.34 -28.09
C ILE A 75 -1.74 11.05 -28.03
N HIS A 76 -2.81 10.27 -27.95
CA HIS A 76 -4.16 10.76 -27.82
C HIS A 76 -4.58 10.81 -26.35
N PHE A 77 -5.52 11.71 -26.04
CA PHE A 77 -6.13 11.77 -24.70
C PHE A 77 -6.75 10.43 -24.31
N LYS A 78 -7.33 9.74 -25.27
CA LYS A 78 -7.89 8.39 -25.10
C LYS A 78 -6.86 7.39 -24.60
N ASP A 79 -5.61 7.43 -25.06
CA ASP A 79 -4.55 6.53 -24.59
C ASP A 79 -4.26 6.70 -23.10
N ILE A 80 -4.31 7.95 -22.62
CA ILE A 80 -4.16 8.27 -21.21
C ILE A 80 -5.34 7.75 -20.38
N ILE A 81 -6.55 7.87 -20.91
CA ILE A 81 -7.76 7.31 -20.26
C ILE A 81 -7.72 5.78 -20.23
N ASP A 82 -7.34 5.14 -21.33
CA ASP A 82 -7.22 3.69 -21.40
C ASP A 82 -6.18 3.17 -20.40
N LEU A 83 -5.06 3.86 -20.26
CA LEU A 83 -4.04 3.55 -19.26
C LEU A 83 -4.55 3.75 -17.82
N TYR A 84 -5.28 4.83 -17.56
CA TYR A 84 -5.94 5.05 -16.27
C TYR A 84 -6.93 3.92 -15.94
N CYS A 85 -7.73 3.52 -16.92
CA CYS A 85 -8.70 2.42 -16.79
C CYS A 85 -8.02 1.07 -16.58
N PHE A 86 -6.89 0.81 -17.26
CA PHE A 86 -6.05 -0.36 -17.03
C PHE A 86 -5.56 -0.39 -15.58
N ASP A 87 -4.95 0.70 -15.10
CA ASP A 87 -4.41 0.77 -13.74
C ASP A 87 -5.52 0.65 -12.67
N ARG A 88 -6.73 1.16 -12.95
CA ARG A 88 -7.90 0.97 -12.09
C ARG A 88 -8.27 -0.51 -11.95
N ARG A 89 -8.30 -1.25 -13.07
CA ARG A 89 -8.57 -2.70 -13.08
C ARG A 89 -7.47 -3.47 -12.38
N LEU A 90 -6.21 -3.10 -12.61
CA LEU A 90 -5.04 -3.67 -11.95
C LEU A 90 -5.13 -3.51 -10.42
N ARG A 91 -5.46 -2.30 -9.93
CA ARG A 91 -5.66 -2.06 -8.49
C ARG A 91 -6.76 -2.92 -7.90
N SER A 92 -7.89 -3.07 -8.59
CA SER A 92 -9.00 -3.91 -8.11
C SER A 92 -8.59 -5.38 -8.00
N LEU A 93 -7.89 -5.91 -8.98
CA LEU A 93 -7.39 -7.28 -8.96
C LEU A 93 -6.40 -7.51 -7.81
N ILE A 94 -5.46 -6.61 -7.64
CA ILE A 94 -4.47 -6.63 -6.56
C ILE A 94 -5.17 -6.55 -5.20
N PHE A 95 -6.09 -5.61 -5.04
CA PHE A 95 -6.79 -5.39 -3.77
C PHE A 95 -7.58 -6.62 -3.33
N ASN A 96 -8.32 -7.26 -4.24
CA ASN A 96 -9.04 -8.51 -3.98
C ASN A 96 -8.11 -9.67 -3.58
N THR A 97 -6.88 -9.70 -4.12
CA THR A 97 -5.89 -10.70 -3.75
C THR A 97 -5.32 -10.43 -2.36
N ILE A 98 -5.00 -9.18 -2.07
CA ILE A 98 -4.45 -8.77 -0.77
C ILE A 98 -5.45 -8.98 0.36
N GLU A 99 -6.74 -8.78 0.14
CA GLU A 99 -7.80 -9.06 1.13
C GLU A 99 -7.66 -10.48 1.70
N LYS A 100 -7.50 -11.48 0.85
CA LYS A 100 -7.33 -12.88 1.28
C LYS A 100 -6.06 -13.09 2.11
N ILE A 101 -4.97 -12.41 1.73
CA ILE A 101 -3.71 -12.46 2.47
C ILE A 101 -3.88 -11.78 3.84
N GLU A 102 -4.49 -10.62 3.89
CA GLU A 102 -4.74 -9.86 5.13
C GLU A 102 -5.55 -10.69 6.12
N VAL A 103 -6.66 -11.28 5.69
CA VAL A 103 -7.49 -12.15 6.52
C VAL A 103 -6.72 -13.38 7.01
N ALA A 104 -5.99 -14.05 6.11
CA ALA A 104 -5.21 -15.24 6.48
C ALA A 104 -4.10 -14.94 7.49
N VAL A 105 -3.40 -13.82 7.33
CA VAL A 105 -2.33 -13.38 8.25
C VAL A 105 -2.92 -13.08 9.62
N ARG A 106 -4.00 -12.29 9.67
CA ARG A 106 -4.71 -11.91 10.90
C ARG A 106 -5.15 -13.14 11.68
N THR A 107 -5.86 -14.03 11.01
CA THR A 107 -6.35 -15.27 11.62
C THR A 107 -5.22 -16.12 12.19
N LYS A 108 -4.14 -16.33 11.44
CA LYS A 108 -3.01 -17.14 11.89
C LYS A 108 -2.29 -16.53 13.08
N ILE A 109 -2.06 -15.22 13.10
CA ILE A 109 -1.44 -14.53 14.23
C ILE A 109 -2.31 -14.69 15.47
N VAL A 110 -3.61 -14.36 15.38
CA VAL A 110 -4.54 -14.45 16.51
C VAL A 110 -4.59 -15.89 17.06
N GLN A 111 -4.80 -16.86 16.18
CA GLN A 111 -5.01 -18.26 16.60
C GLN A 111 -3.73 -18.85 17.24
N VAL A 112 -2.58 -18.72 16.58
CA VAL A 112 -1.34 -19.34 17.05
C VAL A 112 -0.90 -18.75 18.38
N TYR A 113 -1.00 -17.44 18.57
CA TYR A 113 -0.59 -16.82 19.82
C TYR A 113 -1.61 -17.06 20.93
N ALA A 114 -2.91 -16.98 20.68
CA ALA A 114 -3.93 -17.28 21.70
C ALA A 114 -3.86 -18.73 22.18
N GLU A 115 -3.70 -19.70 21.29
CA GLU A 115 -3.56 -21.12 21.66
C GLU A 115 -2.27 -21.40 22.43
N SER A 116 -1.15 -20.85 21.98
CA SER A 116 0.17 -21.15 22.58
C SER A 116 0.37 -20.50 23.94
N THR A 117 -0.29 -19.38 24.22
CA THR A 117 -0.21 -18.68 25.51
C THR A 117 -1.35 -19.07 26.45
N GLY A 118 -2.48 -19.55 25.92
CA GLY A 118 -3.71 -19.76 26.66
C GLY A 118 -4.37 -18.44 27.12
N ASP A 119 -3.92 -17.29 26.58
CA ASP A 119 -4.38 -15.96 26.94
C ASP A 119 -5.11 -15.30 25.77
N SER A 120 -6.34 -14.86 26.02
CA SER A 120 -7.15 -14.10 25.06
C SER A 120 -6.59 -12.70 24.76
N HIS A 121 -5.80 -12.15 25.68
CA HIS A 121 -5.18 -10.82 25.61
C HIS A 121 -3.65 -10.87 25.45
N TRP A 122 -3.15 -11.96 24.88
CA TRP A 122 -1.71 -12.24 24.72
C TRP A 122 -0.92 -11.05 24.16
N PHE A 123 -1.54 -10.22 23.32
CA PHE A 123 -0.89 -9.06 22.71
C PHE A 123 -0.52 -7.97 23.70
N ASN A 124 -1.06 -7.99 24.93
CA ASN A 124 -0.69 -7.10 26.02
C ASN A 124 0.54 -7.58 26.81
N ASP A 125 1.05 -8.76 26.54
CA ASP A 125 2.26 -9.28 27.18
C ASP A 125 3.52 -8.76 26.47
N GLU A 126 4.14 -7.72 27.03
CA GLU A 126 5.37 -7.11 26.52
C GLU A 126 6.50 -8.14 26.30
N SER A 127 6.52 -9.22 27.11
CA SER A 127 7.55 -10.25 27.01
C SER A 127 7.56 -10.99 25.66
N LEU A 128 6.46 -10.91 24.90
CA LEU A 128 6.34 -11.49 23.56
C LEU A 128 7.00 -10.63 22.47
N TYR A 129 7.42 -9.42 22.80
CA TYR A 129 7.95 -8.46 21.84
C TYR A 129 9.46 -8.33 21.95
N ARG A 130 10.10 -7.98 20.85
CA ARG A 130 11.53 -7.66 20.77
C ARG A 130 11.79 -6.16 20.69
N PHE A 131 10.80 -5.36 20.27
CA PHE A 131 10.89 -3.90 20.19
C PHE A 131 9.51 -3.27 19.89
N GLY A 132 9.38 -1.97 20.22
CA GLY A 132 8.27 -1.12 19.78
C GLY A 132 6.91 -1.50 20.35
N TYR A 133 6.87 -2.08 21.54
CA TYR A 133 5.63 -2.47 22.22
C TYR A 133 4.70 -1.29 22.45
N ASP A 134 5.18 -0.22 23.11
CA ASP A 134 4.36 0.93 23.47
C ASP A 134 3.72 1.59 22.22
N ASP A 135 4.52 1.94 21.23
CA ASP A 135 4.04 2.50 19.96
C ASP A 135 2.98 1.63 19.28
N LEU A 136 3.12 0.31 19.41
CA LEU A 136 2.19 -0.64 18.80
C LEU A 136 0.90 -0.71 19.58
N MET A 137 0.96 -0.73 20.93
CA MET A 137 -0.22 -0.70 21.78
C MET A 137 -1.02 0.58 21.59
N ASP A 138 -0.37 1.74 21.51
CA ASP A 138 -1.02 3.01 21.21
C ASP A 138 -1.79 2.97 19.88
N ARG A 139 -1.22 2.31 18.85
CA ARG A 139 -1.89 2.15 17.54
C ARG A 139 -3.08 1.22 17.61
N ILE A 140 -2.95 0.09 18.31
CA ILE A 140 -4.04 -0.88 18.48
C ILE A 140 -5.18 -0.22 19.26
N ASP A 141 -4.85 0.48 20.36
CA ASP A 141 -5.83 1.20 21.16
C ASP A 141 -6.57 2.27 20.35
N ALA A 142 -5.84 3.06 19.57
CA ALA A 142 -6.42 4.07 18.68
C ALA A 142 -7.33 3.46 17.61
N ASP A 143 -6.95 2.32 17.02
CA ASP A 143 -7.77 1.62 16.01
C ASP A 143 -9.03 1.02 16.65
N VAL A 144 -8.93 0.42 17.84
CA VAL A 144 -10.07 -0.13 18.59
C VAL A 144 -11.04 0.97 19.02
N ASN A 145 -10.54 2.06 19.61
CA ASN A 145 -11.36 3.18 20.08
C ASN A 145 -12.07 3.93 18.93
N ARG A 146 -11.48 3.94 17.73
CA ARG A 146 -12.07 4.53 16.52
C ARG A 146 -13.11 3.62 15.88
N SER A 147 -13.12 2.33 16.23
CA SER A 147 -13.98 1.35 15.58
C SER A 147 -15.46 1.56 15.95
N ASN A 148 -16.33 1.46 14.95
CA ASN A 148 -17.77 1.48 15.10
C ASN A 148 -18.43 0.10 14.98
N GLU A 149 -17.62 -0.97 14.99
CA GLU A 149 -18.11 -2.34 14.86
C GLU A 149 -18.97 -2.73 16.08
N ASP A 150 -20.07 -3.45 15.82
CA ASP A 150 -21.04 -3.78 16.86
C ASP A 150 -20.44 -4.66 17.95
N PHE A 151 -19.51 -5.55 17.62
CA PHE A 151 -18.86 -6.41 18.60
C PHE A 151 -17.93 -5.64 19.54
N ILE A 152 -17.27 -4.54 19.07
CA ILE A 152 -16.48 -3.63 19.94
C ILE A 152 -17.41 -2.86 20.87
N LYS A 153 -18.50 -2.29 20.35
CA LYS A 153 -19.51 -1.59 21.17
C LYS A 153 -20.11 -2.50 22.22
N HIS A 154 -20.43 -3.73 21.83
CA HIS A 154 -20.96 -4.73 22.75
C HIS A 154 -19.97 -5.05 23.88
N TYR A 155 -18.68 -5.27 23.53
CA TYR A 155 -17.64 -5.50 24.52
C TYR A 155 -17.56 -4.35 25.50
N ASN A 156 -17.42 -3.12 25.04
CA ASN A 156 -17.27 -1.90 25.85
C ASN A 156 -18.52 -1.63 26.73
N SER A 157 -19.71 -2.08 26.31
CA SER A 157 -20.94 -1.92 27.11
C SER A 157 -21.08 -2.97 28.20
N LYS A 158 -20.40 -4.11 28.08
CA LYS A 158 -20.60 -5.28 28.95
C LYS A 158 -19.44 -5.55 29.91
N TYR A 159 -18.21 -5.17 29.51
CA TYR A 159 -17.00 -5.52 30.24
C TYR A 159 -16.17 -4.26 30.55
N ASP A 160 -15.75 -4.14 31.82
CA ASP A 160 -14.87 -3.04 32.26
C ASP A 160 -13.41 -3.51 32.40
N ASN A 161 -13.20 -4.80 32.67
CA ASN A 161 -11.88 -5.37 32.88
C ASN A 161 -11.74 -6.77 32.25
N PRO A 162 -10.77 -6.97 31.34
CA PRO A 162 -9.86 -5.97 30.79
C PRO A 162 -10.60 -4.90 29.96
N SER A 163 -10.07 -3.67 29.93
CA SER A 163 -10.61 -2.57 29.12
C SER A 163 -10.44 -2.80 27.63
N MET A 164 -9.36 -3.46 27.24
CA MET A 164 -9.11 -3.85 25.84
C MET A 164 -9.84 -5.15 25.49
N PRO A 165 -10.52 -5.24 24.34
CA PRO A 165 -11.13 -6.47 23.88
C PRO A 165 -10.10 -7.59 23.62
N PRO A 166 -10.53 -8.88 23.65
CA PRO A 166 -9.65 -10.00 23.35
C PRO A 166 -9.08 -9.92 21.92
N SER A 167 -7.96 -10.59 21.68
CA SER A 167 -7.16 -10.49 20.45
C SER A 167 -7.96 -10.70 19.17
N TRP A 168 -8.94 -11.61 19.16
CA TRP A 168 -9.80 -11.84 17.99
C TRP A 168 -10.80 -10.72 17.70
N MET A 169 -11.04 -9.80 18.64
CA MET A 169 -11.83 -8.58 18.43
C MET A 169 -10.91 -7.39 18.17
N ALA A 170 -9.92 -7.16 19.04
CA ALA A 170 -9.02 -6.02 18.93
C ALA A 170 -8.25 -6.03 17.62
N LEU A 171 -7.66 -7.18 17.26
CA LEU A 171 -6.88 -7.29 16.03
C LEU A 171 -7.76 -7.39 14.76
N GLU A 172 -9.09 -7.61 14.89
CA GLU A 172 -9.99 -7.58 13.74
C GLU A 172 -10.14 -6.17 13.16
N VAL A 173 -10.10 -5.15 14.00
CA VAL A 173 -10.32 -3.77 13.59
C VAL A 173 -9.03 -3.00 13.26
N VAL A 174 -7.85 -3.58 13.51
CA VAL A 174 -6.59 -2.91 13.18
C VAL A 174 -6.29 -2.93 11.68
N SER A 175 -5.58 -1.92 11.22
CA SER A 175 -5.14 -1.83 9.82
C SER A 175 -4.13 -2.93 9.47
N PHE A 176 -4.03 -3.28 8.17
CA PHE A 176 -3.02 -4.24 7.73
C PHE A 176 -1.58 -3.75 8.00
N ALA A 177 -1.36 -2.45 8.00
CA ALA A 177 -0.06 -1.87 8.37
C ALA A 177 0.25 -2.10 9.86
N THR A 178 -0.74 -1.93 10.75
CA THR A 178 -0.62 -2.24 12.19
C THR A 178 -0.36 -3.74 12.38
N LEU A 179 -1.09 -4.61 11.67
CA LEU A 179 -0.91 -6.07 11.72
C LEU A 179 0.50 -6.49 11.24
N SER A 180 0.98 -5.90 10.15
CA SER A 180 2.35 -6.10 9.64
C SER A 180 3.40 -5.68 10.67
N ARG A 181 3.17 -4.55 11.35
CA ARG A 181 4.05 -4.05 12.41
C ARG A 181 4.02 -4.96 13.63
N LEU A 182 2.84 -5.44 14.04
CA LEU A 182 2.67 -6.42 15.11
C LEU A 182 3.52 -7.66 14.82
N PHE A 183 3.34 -8.30 13.65
CA PHE A 183 4.11 -9.48 13.29
C PHE A 183 5.61 -9.20 13.32
N GLN A 184 6.06 -8.06 12.81
CA GLN A 184 7.47 -7.66 12.82
C GLN A 184 8.01 -7.49 14.25
N SER A 185 7.23 -6.91 15.18
CA SER A 185 7.65 -6.59 16.55
C SER A 185 7.71 -7.82 17.45
N LEU A 186 6.94 -8.87 17.19
CA LEU A 186 6.96 -10.11 17.95
C LEU A 186 8.32 -10.79 17.93
N ARG A 187 8.69 -11.49 19.01
CA ARG A 187 9.94 -12.24 19.14
C ARG A 187 10.06 -13.30 18.06
N LEU A 188 11.28 -13.57 17.68
CA LEU A 188 11.63 -14.65 16.76
C LEU A 188 11.61 -15.97 17.53
N ASP A 189 10.51 -16.69 17.46
CA ASP A 189 10.28 -17.95 18.15
C ASP A 189 9.54 -18.96 17.25
N SER A 190 9.29 -20.16 17.76
CA SER A 190 8.62 -21.25 17.03
C SER A 190 7.23 -20.90 16.53
N ARG A 191 6.50 -20.02 17.23
CA ARG A 191 5.15 -19.54 16.79
C ARG A 191 5.26 -18.76 15.50
N LYS A 192 6.19 -17.82 15.47
CA LYS A 192 6.44 -16.95 14.32
C LYS A 192 7.01 -17.73 13.13
N GLU A 193 7.87 -18.72 13.40
CA GLU A 193 8.37 -19.67 12.40
C GLU A 193 7.23 -20.51 11.84
N TYR A 194 6.39 -21.07 12.68
CA TYR A 194 5.23 -21.85 12.26
C TYR A 194 4.29 -21.05 11.36
N ILE A 195 3.94 -19.81 11.74
CA ILE A 195 3.12 -18.92 10.89
C ILE A 195 3.79 -18.72 9.52
N THR A 196 5.10 -18.51 9.51
CA THR A 196 5.87 -18.29 8.27
C THR A 196 5.82 -19.51 7.34
N GLU A 197 5.91 -20.71 7.90
CA GLU A 197 5.82 -21.97 7.16
C GLU A 197 4.44 -22.17 6.53
N GLN A 198 3.36 -21.69 7.19
CA GLN A 198 2.00 -21.74 6.64
C GLN A 198 1.83 -20.89 5.38
N PHE A 199 2.76 -19.96 5.11
CA PHE A 199 2.84 -19.19 3.86
C PHE A 199 3.87 -19.76 2.88
N GLY A 200 4.37 -20.98 3.12
CA GLY A 200 5.35 -21.65 2.26
C GLY A 200 6.76 -21.12 2.36
N LEU A 201 7.06 -20.28 3.36
CA LEU A 201 8.36 -19.64 3.54
C LEU A 201 9.17 -20.32 4.64
N LYS A 202 10.51 -20.34 4.48
CA LYS A 202 11.46 -20.91 5.45
C LYS A 202 12.12 -19.86 6.35
N LYS A 203 11.94 -18.58 6.05
CA LYS A 203 12.60 -17.49 6.77
C LYS A 203 11.60 -16.42 7.16
N VAL A 204 11.47 -16.18 8.45
CA VAL A 204 10.59 -15.15 9.03
C VAL A 204 10.86 -13.78 8.43
N ALA A 205 12.12 -13.39 8.24
CA ALA A 205 12.47 -12.10 7.65
C ALA A 205 11.89 -11.86 6.25
N ILE A 206 11.63 -12.94 5.49
CA ILE A 206 10.99 -12.83 4.18
C ILE A 206 9.51 -12.49 4.37
N LEU A 207 8.80 -13.19 5.26
CA LEU A 207 7.39 -12.88 5.53
C LEU A 207 7.22 -11.47 6.10
N GLU A 208 8.08 -11.04 7.03
CA GLU A 208 8.08 -9.67 7.56
C GLU A 208 8.21 -8.62 6.43
N ASN A 209 9.16 -8.83 5.52
CA ASN A 209 9.36 -7.96 4.37
C ASN A 209 8.16 -7.97 3.42
N TRP A 210 7.57 -9.14 3.17
CA TRP A 210 6.41 -9.28 2.30
C TRP A 210 5.18 -8.57 2.89
N LEU A 211 4.88 -8.79 4.17
CA LEU A 211 3.76 -8.13 4.84
C LEU A 211 3.90 -6.60 4.79
N HIS A 212 5.11 -6.07 5.02
CA HIS A 212 5.38 -4.64 4.90
C HIS A 212 5.19 -4.14 3.46
N SER A 213 5.69 -4.86 2.47
CA SER A 213 5.57 -4.48 1.06
C SER A 213 4.13 -4.53 0.58
N ILE A 214 3.39 -5.60 0.94
CA ILE A 214 1.98 -5.80 0.58
C ILE A 214 1.09 -4.76 1.28
N SER A 215 1.36 -4.41 2.55
CA SER A 215 0.59 -3.37 3.24
C SER A 215 0.71 -1.99 2.56
N ASN A 216 1.91 -1.65 2.07
CA ASN A 216 2.12 -0.44 1.27
C ASN A 216 1.36 -0.48 -0.07
N LEU A 217 1.38 -1.62 -0.75
CA LEU A 217 0.65 -1.82 -2.01
C LEU A 217 -0.87 -1.74 -1.79
N ARG A 218 -1.37 -2.38 -0.72
CA ARG A 218 -2.78 -2.30 -0.29
C ARG A 218 -3.22 -0.85 -0.09
N ASN A 219 -2.41 -0.06 0.61
CA ASN A 219 -2.72 1.34 0.85
C ASN A 219 -2.73 2.16 -0.45
N CYS A 220 -1.80 1.90 -1.39
CA CYS A 220 -1.84 2.49 -2.72
C CYS A 220 -3.15 2.17 -3.46
N CYS A 221 -3.61 0.92 -3.39
CA CYS A 221 -4.86 0.51 -4.02
C CYS A 221 -6.08 1.15 -3.35
N ALA A 222 -6.15 1.13 -2.02
CA ALA A 222 -7.25 1.68 -1.22
C ALA A 222 -7.41 3.20 -1.41
N HIS A 223 -6.29 3.93 -1.52
CA HIS A 223 -6.29 5.37 -1.77
C HIS A 223 -6.36 5.73 -3.26
N HIS A 224 -6.64 4.78 -4.13
CA HIS A 224 -6.75 4.97 -5.58
C HIS A 224 -5.48 5.60 -6.21
N SER A 225 -4.32 5.45 -5.59
CA SER A 225 -3.05 5.92 -6.12
C SER A 225 -2.62 5.07 -7.33
N ARG A 226 -1.86 5.67 -8.26
CA ARG A 226 -1.32 4.93 -9.39
C ARG A 226 -0.40 3.80 -8.91
N VAL A 227 -0.63 2.59 -9.41
CA VAL A 227 0.21 1.40 -9.19
C VAL A 227 1.08 1.12 -10.43
N TRP A 228 0.50 1.27 -11.65
CA TRP A 228 1.23 1.10 -12.90
C TRP A 228 2.45 2.02 -12.97
N ASN A 229 3.59 1.48 -13.38
CA ASN A 229 4.87 2.21 -13.51
C ASN A 229 5.24 3.04 -12.26
N ARG A 230 4.91 2.54 -11.07
CA ARG A 230 5.28 3.18 -9.79
C ARG A 230 6.52 2.51 -9.22
N ARG A 231 7.46 3.32 -8.74
CA ARG A 231 8.57 2.85 -7.94
C ARG A 231 8.12 2.76 -6.47
N PHE A 232 8.13 1.56 -5.92
CA PHE A 232 7.84 1.34 -4.50
C PHE A 232 9.12 1.48 -3.68
N MET A 233 8.99 2.04 -2.48
CA MET A 233 10.14 2.30 -1.58
C MET A 233 10.71 1.02 -0.99
N VAL A 234 9.86 0.03 -0.74
CA VAL A 234 10.25 -1.24 -0.14
C VAL A 234 10.63 -2.23 -1.24
N SER A 235 11.88 -2.71 -1.20
CA SER A 235 12.32 -3.79 -2.07
C SER A 235 11.91 -5.14 -1.49
N VAL A 236 11.29 -5.98 -2.32
CA VAL A 236 10.87 -7.31 -1.92
C VAL A 236 12.06 -8.28 -1.86
N ILE A 237 12.18 -9.00 -0.76
CA ILE A 237 13.15 -10.08 -0.61
C ILE A 237 12.54 -11.34 -1.23
N LEU A 238 13.18 -11.87 -2.26
CA LEU A 238 12.74 -13.12 -2.89
C LEU A 238 13.35 -14.33 -2.19
N PRO A 239 12.54 -15.37 -1.92
CA PRO A 239 13.05 -16.58 -1.27
C PRO A 239 13.99 -17.34 -2.21
N TYR A 240 15.07 -17.87 -1.66
CA TYR A 240 15.95 -18.79 -2.41
C TYR A 240 15.31 -20.17 -2.54
N ASN A 241 14.73 -20.66 -1.43
CA ASN A 241 14.00 -21.90 -1.34
C ASN A 241 12.66 -21.67 -0.66
N THR A 242 11.62 -22.30 -1.18
CA THR A 242 10.26 -22.30 -0.64
C THR A 242 9.83 -23.72 -0.27
N LEU A 243 8.78 -23.85 0.53
CA LEU A 243 8.18 -25.15 0.88
C LEU A 243 7.28 -25.65 -0.26
N TYR A 244 6.72 -24.74 -1.02
CA TYR A 244 5.84 -25.00 -2.17
C TYR A 244 6.42 -24.39 -3.45
N PRO A 245 5.98 -24.84 -4.64
CA PRO A 245 6.37 -24.23 -5.90
C PRO A 245 6.14 -22.73 -5.89
N PHE A 246 7.15 -21.98 -6.36
CA PHE A 246 7.10 -20.54 -6.50
C PHE A 246 7.48 -20.18 -7.95
N MET A 247 7.27 -18.92 -8.32
CA MET A 247 7.62 -18.43 -9.65
C MET A 247 9.11 -18.72 -9.98
N ASP A 248 9.39 -19.17 -11.19
CA ASP A 248 10.76 -19.46 -11.62
C ASP A 248 11.63 -18.19 -11.68
N ARG A 249 12.95 -18.37 -11.54
CA ARG A 249 13.91 -17.25 -11.47
C ARG A 249 14.01 -16.44 -12.77
N THR A 250 13.78 -17.07 -13.91
CA THR A 250 13.81 -16.39 -15.21
C THR A 250 12.66 -15.40 -15.27
N THR A 251 11.45 -15.85 -14.94
CA THR A 251 10.26 -15.00 -14.85
C THR A 251 10.44 -13.87 -13.83
N ILE A 252 10.98 -14.16 -12.63
CA ILE A 252 11.29 -13.14 -11.61
C ILE A 252 12.29 -12.11 -12.14
N GLY A 253 13.30 -12.55 -12.90
CA GLY A 253 14.30 -11.67 -13.50
C GLY A 253 13.71 -10.67 -14.51
N GLN A 254 12.57 -10.96 -15.11
CA GLN A 254 11.87 -10.09 -16.06
C GLN A 254 11.01 -9.03 -15.37
N ILE A 255 10.68 -9.18 -14.07
CA ILE A 255 9.89 -8.22 -13.31
C ILE A 255 10.77 -7.02 -12.95
N ARG A 256 10.48 -5.85 -13.53
CA ARG A 256 11.31 -4.64 -13.41
C ARG A 256 11.02 -3.78 -12.17
N THR A 257 9.80 -3.82 -11.64
CA THR A 257 9.35 -2.95 -10.54
C THR A 257 9.54 -3.63 -9.19
N ASN A 258 10.68 -3.45 -8.54
CA ASN A 258 10.98 -3.90 -7.17
C ASN A 258 10.52 -5.33 -6.84
N LYS A 259 10.18 -6.12 -7.87
CA LYS A 259 9.70 -7.51 -7.79
C LYS A 259 8.44 -7.71 -6.93
N LEU A 260 7.70 -6.64 -6.64
CA LEU A 260 6.53 -6.66 -5.76
C LEU A 260 5.40 -7.55 -6.30
N PHE A 261 5.27 -7.67 -7.63
CA PHE A 261 4.27 -8.53 -8.25
C PHE A 261 4.69 -10.00 -8.36
N ALA A 262 5.84 -10.37 -7.79
CA ALA A 262 6.28 -11.77 -7.68
C ALA A 262 5.87 -12.39 -6.33
N VAL A 263 5.26 -11.63 -5.44
CA VAL A 263 4.83 -11.99 -4.08
C VAL A 263 3.30 -12.02 -3.94
#